data_9e11a0f946c7d9529093852b8b726017
#
_entry.id   9e11a0f946c7d9529093852b8b726017
#
_cell.length_a   1.000
_cell.length_b   1.000
_cell.length_c   1.000
_cell.angle_alpha   90.00
_cell.angle_beta   90.00
_cell.angle_gamma   90.00
#
_symmetry.space_group_name_H-M   'P 1'
#
loop_
_entity.id
_entity.type
_entity.pdbx_description
1 polymer ?
#
loop_
_entity_poly.entity_id
_entity_poly.type
_entity_poly.pdbx_seq_one_letter_code
_entity_poly.pdbx_strand_id
1 'polypeptide(L)'
;MRLLALFFLALAGSASAQKAPYDVFPEAAPPYYRVRYEASDKPGELVYPVNYTVWVPPGVKALRGVIVHQHGCGEGSCKSGLTGAFDLHWQALAKKHDCALLAPSYEQPDKAECQMWCDPRNGSSAAFQKGLVDLGAQSGHPELSKVPWALWGHSGGGHWAGGMVLMHPERVAAAWLRSGVPLLEANPSRSTIKTHTVPETALSVPIMCNLGTKEGVTVKEGRFAGAWASNEAFFTAVRSRGGLIGVSVDPFTAHECGNQRYLAMPWLDACLTARLPETSGEPLKAMPAEKAWLAPLLGTEAAPAAKFSEDKTKAVWLPNEAIAKAWAQYVKDSAVTDTTPPPAPTKVKIKGNEITWEAGADLESGIASFTIERDGVAIGSVPEKSANPYGRPIFQGLQYSDTPVQPLVKMVFTDTKAEAGGKHTYRVIAVNTVGLQSK
;
A
#
# COMPACT_ATOMS: atom_id res chain seq x y z
N MET A 1 -2.27 74.05 14.25
CA MET A 1 -1.68 72.70 14.40
C MET A 1 -2.80 71.66 14.37
N ARG A 2 -3.01 70.98 13.25
CA ARG A 2 -3.97 69.88 13.14
C ARG A 2 -3.14 68.57 12.98
N LEU A 3 -3.24 67.66 13.94
CA LEU A 3 -2.66 66.34 13.86
C LEU A 3 -3.50 65.49 12.91
N LEU A 4 -2.88 65.02 11.86
CA LEU A 4 -3.40 63.92 11.00
C LEU A 4 -3.03 62.58 11.66
N ALA A 5 -4.04 61.83 12.11
CA ALA A 5 -3.86 60.44 12.52
C ALA A 5 -3.93 59.55 11.27
N LEU A 6 -2.83 58.90 10.89
CA LEU A 6 -2.79 57.87 9.85
C LEU A 6 -3.28 56.56 10.51
N PHE A 7 -4.45 56.11 10.02
CA PHE A 7 -4.91 54.72 10.27
C PHE A 7 -4.20 53.77 9.31
N PHE A 8 -3.34 52.93 9.81
CA PHE A 8 -2.86 51.76 9.09
C PHE A 8 -3.96 50.69 9.12
N LEU A 9 -4.64 50.48 8.01
CA LEU A 9 -5.44 49.27 7.79
C LEU A 9 -4.47 48.10 7.53
N ALA A 10 -4.31 47.22 8.50
CA ALA A 10 -3.69 45.93 8.27
C ALA A 10 -4.67 45.06 7.43
N LEU A 11 -4.39 44.91 6.16
CA LEU A 11 -5.00 43.86 5.33
C LEU A 11 -4.56 42.53 5.86
N ALA A 12 -5.35 41.91 6.76
CA ALA A 12 -5.28 40.51 7.04
C ALA A 12 -5.67 39.73 5.77
N GLY A 13 -4.69 39.29 5.02
CA GLY A 13 -4.92 38.35 3.92
C GLY A 13 -5.55 37.11 4.53
N SER A 14 -6.83 36.89 4.28
CA SER A 14 -7.48 35.62 4.55
C SER A 14 -6.79 34.56 3.69
N ALA A 15 -5.92 33.75 4.33
CA ALA A 15 -5.50 32.50 3.74
C ALA A 15 -6.79 31.74 3.39
N SER A 16 -7.07 31.54 2.10
CA SER A 16 -8.20 30.75 1.69
C SER A 16 -8.01 29.34 2.26
N ALA A 17 -8.88 28.96 3.19
CA ALA A 17 -8.91 27.62 3.69
C ALA A 17 -8.96 26.65 2.52
N GLN A 18 -8.00 25.73 2.47
CA GLN A 18 -7.90 24.70 1.46
C GLN A 18 -9.18 23.86 1.51
N LYS A 19 -9.93 23.81 0.41
CA LYS A 19 -11.21 23.08 0.38
C LYS A 19 -10.99 21.59 0.59
N ALA A 20 -11.86 20.96 1.45
CA ALA A 20 -11.97 19.52 1.54
C ALA A 20 -11.66 18.80 0.21
N PRO A 21 -10.97 17.66 0.26
CA PRO A 21 -10.85 16.76 1.40
C PRO A 21 -9.50 16.78 2.12
N TYR A 22 -8.53 17.57 1.72
CA TYR A 22 -7.20 17.55 2.34
C TYR A 22 -7.16 18.20 3.74
N ASP A 23 -8.15 19.04 4.05
CA ASP A 23 -8.33 19.74 5.32
C ASP A 23 -9.31 19.05 6.31
N VAL A 24 -10.05 18.03 5.85
CA VAL A 24 -11.08 17.34 6.67
C VAL A 24 -10.54 16.09 7.35
N PHE A 25 -9.25 15.80 7.23
CA PHE A 25 -8.67 14.61 7.85
C PHE A 25 -8.57 14.78 9.36
N PRO A 26 -8.89 13.69 10.10
CA PRO A 26 -8.66 13.72 11.53
C PRO A 26 -7.19 14.03 11.79
N GLU A 27 -6.95 14.87 12.78
CA GLU A 27 -5.61 15.13 13.28
C GLU A 27 -4.90 13.79 13.52
N ALA A 28 -3.67 13.66 13.03
CA ALA A 28 -2.90 12.45 13.25
C ALA A 28 -2.44 12.43 14.70
N ALA A 29 -3.03 11.52 15.49
CA ALA A 29 -2.66 11.29 16.89
C ALA A 29 -1.96 9.91 17.01
N PRO A 30 -1.00 9.74 17.92
CA PRO A 30 -0.34 8.46 18.12
C PRO A 30 -1.33 7.29 18.16
N PRO A 31 -1.06 6.18 17.45
CA PRO A 31 0.19 5.80 16.78
C PRO A 31 0.35 6.32 15.34
N TYR A 32 -0.41 7.31 14.94
CA TYR A 32 -0.33 7.95 13.61
C TYR A 32 0.36 9.30 13.75
N TYR A 33 1.26 9.60 12.78
CA TYR A 33 2.00 10.87 12.71
C TYR A 33 1.95 11.38 11.29
N ARG A 34 1.95 12.71 11.10
CA ARG A 34 1.85 13.32 9.78
C ARG A 34 2.76 14.52 9.64
N VAL A 35 3.38 14.62 8.48
CA VAL A 35 4.09 15.81 8.01
C VAL A 35 3.54 16.22 6.65
N ARG A 36 3.59 17.52 6.35
CA ARG A 36 3.20 18.08 5.06
C ARG A 36 4.31 19.00 4.55
N TYR A 37 4.57 18.92 3.26
CA TYR A 37 5.50 19.79 2.56
C TYR A 37 4.78 20.52 1.45
N GLU A 38 5.14 21.82 1.29
CA GLU A 38 4.65 22.65 0.19
C GLU A 38 5.37 22.32 -1.11
N ALA A 39 4.73 22.65 -2.22
CA ALA A 39 5.37 22.65 -3.53
C ALA A 39 6.45 23.73 -3.63
N SER A 40 7.39 23.50 -4.55
CA SER A 40 8.44 24.45 -4.89
C SER A 40 8.34 24.81 -6.38
N ASP A 41 8.64 26.06 -6.69
CA ASP A 41 8.74 26.55 -8.08
C ASP A 41 10.09 26.25 -8.75
N LYS A 42 11.02 25.66 -7.99
CA LYS A 42 12.38 25.37 -8.50
C LYS A 42 12.40 24.05 -9.25
N PRO A 43 13.00 24.00 -10.45
CA PRO A 43 13.15 22.77 -11.22
C PRO A 43 13.83 21.65 -10.42
N GLY A 44 13.25 20.45 -10.46
CA GLY A 44 13.77 19.28 -9.76
C GLY A 44 13.39 19.17 -8.28
N GLU A 45 12.69 20.18 -7.73
CA GLU A 45 12.10 20.13 -6.42
C GLU A 45 10.62 19.66 -6.47
N LEU A 46 10.00 19.48 -5.31
CA LEU A 46 8.65 18.95 -5.16
C LEU A 46 7.60 19.80 -5.90
N VAL A 47 6.92 19.19 -6.87
CA VAL A 47 6.00 19.90 -7.78
C VAL A 47 4.61 20.14 -7.18
N TYR A 48 4.12 19.22 -6.36
CA TYR A 48 2.83 19.35 -5.66
C TYR A 48 3.02 19.18 -4.16
N PRO A 49 2.24 19.85 -3.33
CA PRO A 49 2.27 19.61 -1.89
C PRO A 49 2.01 18.12 -1.60
N VAL A 50 2.61 17.61 -0.54
CA VAL A 50 2.46 16.21 -0.16
C VAL A 50 2.29 16.07 1.34
N ASN A 51 1.34 15.22 1.73
CA ASN A 51 1.18 14.75 3.09
C ASN A 51 1.78 13.34 3.21
N TYR A 52 2.61 13.10 4.20
CA TYR A 52 3.07 11.77 4.58
C TYR A 52 2.45 11.39 5.91
N THR A 53 1.62 10.36 5.93
CA THR A 53 1.05 9.80 7.16
C THR A 53 1.71 8.47 7.45
N VAL A 54 2.30 8.32 8.64
CA VAL A 54 2.88 7.06 9.09
C VAL A 54 2.12 6.51 10.28
N TRP A 55 1.89 5.20 10.27
CA TRP A 55 1.47 4.43 11.43
C TRP A 55 2.69 3.67 11.98
N VAL A 56 2.92 3.77 13.27
CA VAL A 56 3.98 3.04 13.98
C VAL A 56 3.32 1.95 14.83
N PRO A 57 3.73 0.67 14.71
CA PRO A 57 3.13 -0.40 15.51
C PRO A 57 3.26 -0.12 17.00
N PRO A 58 2.16 -0.12 17.76
CA PRO A 58 2.23 0.10 19.20
C PRO A 58 3.13 -0.92 19.90
N GLY A 59 4.07 -0.42 20.69
CA GLY A 59 5.00 -1.25 21.47
C GLY A 59 6.23 -1.74 20.71
N VAL A 60 6.42 -1.38 19.46
CA VAL A 60 7.67 -1.65 18.73
C VAL A 60 8.83 -0.90 19.42
N LYS A 61 9.96 -1.59 19.62
CA LYS A 61 11.15 -0.99 20.26
C LYS A 61 12.05 -0.27 19.26
N ALA A 62 12.20 -0.86 18.08
CA ALA A 62 12.96 -0.29 16.97
C ALA A 62 12.34 -0.78 15.66
N LEU A 63 12.15 0.14 14.73
CA LEU A 63 11.67 -0.20 13.40
C LEU A 63 12.76 -0.87 12.57
N ARG A 64 12.42 -1.93 11.84
CA ARG A 64 13.32 -2.66 10.95
C ARG A 64 13.11 -2.29 9.47
N GLY A 65 12.01 -1.63 9.15
CA GLY A 65 11.67 -1.21 7.80
C GLY A 65 10.49 -0.25 7.79
N VAL A 66 10.14 0.23 6.61
CA VAL A 66 8.90 0.93 6.35
C VAL A 66 8.23 0.36 5.10
N ILE A 67 6.95 0.02 5.22
CA ILE A 67 6.09 -0.32 4.08
C ILE A 67 5.48 0.98 3.57
N VAL A 68 5.68 1.27 2.30
CA VAL A 68 5.16 2.47 1.65
C VAL A 68 4.02 2.08 0.72
N HIS A 69 2.83 2.58 1.01
CA HIS A 69 1.63 2.35 0.21
C HIS A 69 1.35 3.59 -0.64
N GLN A 70 1.82 3.59 -1.90
CA GLN A 70 1.77 4.74 -2.80
C GLN A 70 0.53 4.67 -3.71
N HIS A 71 -0.37 5.64 -3.55
CA HIS A 71 -1.57 5.79 -4.40
C HIS A 71 -1.24 6.03 -5.87
N GLY A 72 -2.24 5.85 -6.74
CA GLY A 72 -2.18 6.20 -8.16
C GLY A 72 -2.32 7.70 -8.42
N CYS A 73 -2.29 8.07 -9.70
CA CYS A 73 -2.48 9.44 -10.13
C CYS A 73 -3.96 9.85 -10.22
N GLY A 74 -4.17 11.15 -10.25
CA GLY A 74 -5.47 11.80 -10.31
C GLY A 74 -5.98 12.16 -8.93
N GLU A 75 -6.78 13.23 -8.86
CA GLU A 75 -7.23 13.83 -7.60
C GLU A 75 -7.85 12.80 -6.63
N GLY A 76 -8.78 11.97 -7.11
CA GLY A 76 -9.43 10.96 -6.26
C GLY A 76 -8.49 9.90 -5.73
N SER A 77 -7.50 9.45 -6.53
CA SER A 77 -6.48 8.50 -6.08
C SER A 77 -5.51 9.14 -5.08
N CYS A 78 -5.09 10.38 -5.33
CA CYS A 78 -4.21 11.11 -4.43
C CYS A 78 -4.86 11.31 -3.05
N LYS A 79 -6.14 11.66 -3.02
CA LYS A 79 -6.93 11.78 -1.79
C LYS A 79 -6.99 10.49 -0.99
N SER A 80 -7.09 9.34 -1.66
CA SER A 80 -7.11 8.05 -0.98
C SER A 80 -5.80 7.73 -0.25
N GLY A 81 -4.68 8.33 -0.63
CA GLY A 81 -3.41 8.22 0.09
C GLY A 81 -3.48 8.66 1.55
N LEU A 82 -4.40 9.56 1.87
CA LEU A 82 -4.62 10.05 3.25
C LEU A 82 -5.10 8.94 4.21
N THR A 83 -5.71 7.87 3.70
CA THR A 83 -6.21 6.75 4.51
C THR A 83 -5.34 5.50 4.44
N GLY A 84 -4.31 5.47 3.60
CA GLY A 84 -3.49 4.27 3.39
C GLY A 84 -2.81 3.74 4.66
N ALA A 85 -2.38 4.63 5.55
CA ALA A 85 -1.79 4.24 6.83
C ALA A 85 -2.80 3.67 7.85
N PHE A 86 -4.10 3.77 7.58
CA PHE A 86 -5.19 3.29 8.44
C PHE A 86 -5.71 1.91 8.03
N ASP A 87 -5.10 1.26 7.05
CA ASP A 87 -5.51 -0.07 6.59
C ASP A 87 -5.01 -1.16 7.51
N LEU A 88 -5.93 -1.84 8.22
CA LEU A 88 -5.58 -2.88 9.20
C LEU A 88 -4.82 -4.06 8.57
N HIS A 89 -5.12 -4.42 7.33
CA HIS A 89 -4.45 -5.54 6.66
C HIS A 89 -2.98 -5.19 6.36
N TRP A 90 -2.71 -3.99 5.85
CA TRP A 90 -1.34 -3.49 5.67
C TRP A 90 -0.61 -3.27 7.01
N GLN A 91 -1.33 -2.81 8.05
CA GLN A 91 -0.79 -2.71 9.40
C GLN A 91 -0.38 -4.07 9.98
N ALA A 92 -1.14 -5.14 9.69
CA ALA A 92 -0.78 -6.50 10.12
C ALA A 92 0.56 -6.95 9.52
N LEU A 93 0.76 -6.71 8.21
CA LEU A 93 2.03 -7.01 7.56
C LEU A 93 3.17 -6.18 8.16
N ALA A 94 2.96 -4.89 8.35
CA ALA A 94 3.95 -4.01 8.95
C ALA A 94 4.32 -4.45 10.37
N LYS A 95 3.33 -4.73 11.21
CA LYS A 95 3.53 -5.19 12.59
C LYS A 95 4.31 -6.51 12.66
N LYS A 96 4.02 -7.46 11.76
CA LYS A 96 4.72 -8.76 11.69
C LYS A 96 6.23 -8.61 11.52
N HIS A 97 6.67 -7.55 10.84
CA HIS A 97 8.07 -7.31 10.52
C HIS A 97 8.71 -6.17 11.31
N ASP A 98 8.06 -5.66 12.35
CA ASP A 98 8.50 -4.46 13.07
C ASP A 98 8.74 -3.27 12.12
N CYS A 99 7.89 -3.14 11.12
CA CYS A 99 7.92 -2.03 10.14
C CYS A 99 6.87 -0.98 10.46
N ALA A 100 7.14 0.26 10.10
CA ALA A 100 6.10 1.28 9.99
C ALA A 100 5.29 1.09 8.69
N LEU A 101 4.06 1.61 8.66
CA LEU A 101 3.26 1.74 7.44
C LEU A 101 3.11 3.22 7.09
N LEU A 102 3.61 3.62 5.92
CA LEU A 102 3.58 5.00 5.45
C LEU A 102 2.73 5.11 4.17
N ALA A 103 1.85 6.11 4.13
CA ALA A 103 1.07 6.46 2.96
C ALA A 103 1.29 7.93 2.59
N PRO A 104 1.86 8.20 1.41
CA PRO A 104 1.89 9.54 0.82
C PRO A 104 0.53 9.93 0.26
N SER A 105 0.23 11.24 0.27
CA SER A 105 -0.89 11.82 -0.45
C SER A 105 -0.45 13.13 -1.09
N TYR A 106 -0.28 13.12 -2.41
CA TYR A 106 0.04 14.32 -3.18
C TYR A 106 -1.22 15.14 -3.43
N GLU A 107 -1.14 16.45 -3.26
CA GLU A 107 -2.24 17.37 -3.54
C GLU A 107 -2.24 17.74 -5.04
N GLN A 108 -2.34 16.73 -5.89
CA GLN A 108 -2.35 16.90 -7.34
C GLN A 108 -3.66 17.60 -7.77
N PRO A 109 -3.59 18.75 -8.47
CA PRO A 109 -4.77 19.40 -9.00
C PRO A 109 -5.50 18.55 -10.03
N ASP A 110 -6.82 18.76 -10.17
CA ASP A 110 -7.60 18.12 -11.23
C ASP A 110 -6.99 18.46 -12.61
N LYS A 111 -6.93 17.46 -13.50
CA LYS A 111 -6.32 17.55 -14.84
C LYS A 111 -4.83 17.86 -14.89
N ALA A 112 -4.14 17.95 -13.75
CA ALA A 112 -2.70 18.10 -13.73
C ALA A 112 -1.98 16.82 -14.20
N GLU A 113 -0.78 17.01 -14.74
CA GLU A 113 -0.03 15.88 -15.29
C GLU A 113 0.48 14.97 -14.19
N CYS A 114 0.15 13.70 -14.32
CA CYS A 114 0.47 12.62 -13.39
C CYS A 114 1.96 12.46 -13.13
N GLN A 115 2.73 12.58 -14.18
CA GLN A 115 4.15 12.26 -14.19
C GLN A 115 5.01 13.22 -13.38
N MET A 116 4.45 14.36 -12.99
CA MET A 116 5.21 15.38 -12.27
C MET A 116 5.70 14.91 -10.91
N TRP A 117 4.85 14.22 -10.15
CA TRP A 117 5.27 13.68 -8.85
C TRP A 117 5.68 12.21 -8.89
N CYS A 118 5.16 11.43 -9.84
CA CYS A 118 5.45 10.00 -9.91
C CYS A 118 6.82 9.67 -10.54
N ASP A 119 7.49 10.65 -11.16
CA ASP A 119 8.92 10.54 -11.40
C ASP A 119 9.67 11.01 -10.14
N PRO A 120 10.33 10.09 -9.39
CA PRO A 120 10.96 10.46 -8.14
C PRO A 120 12.08 11.49 -8.26
N ARG A 121 12.61 11.70 -9.49
CA ARG A 121 13.63 12.71 -9.81
C ARG A 121 13.08 14.15 -9.80
N ASN A 122 11.77 14.31 -9.82
CA ASN A 122 11.08 15.61 -9.70
C ASN A 122 10.81 15.98 -8.23
N GLY A 123 11.76 15.74 -7.34
CA GLY A 123 11.74 16.16 -5.95
C GLY A 123 10.96 15.23 -5.01
N SER A 124 10.12 14.31 -5.51
CA SER A 124 9.32 13.45 -4.63
C SER A 124 10.17 12.42 -3.88
N SER A 125 11.32 11.97 -4.41
CA SER A 125 12.28 11.15 -3.66
C SER A 125 12.90 11.92 -2.50
N ALA A 126 13.33 13.17 -2.73
CA ALA A 126 13.92 14.00 -1.69
C ALA A 126 12.89 14.34 -0.58
N ALA A 127 11.66 14.68 -0.97
CA ALA A 127 10.58 14.96 -0.04
C ALA A 127 10.23 13.73 0.81
N PHE A 128 10.19 12.53 0.19
CA PHE A 128 9.96 11.28 0.90
C PHE A 128 11.04 11.01 1.95
N GLN A 129 12.32 11.14 1.58
CA GLN A 129 13.43 10.91 2.51
C GLN A 129 13.42 11.93 3.66
N LYS A 130 13.13 13.21 3.36
CA LYS A 130 12.92 14.22 4.40
C LYS A 130 11.74 13.87 5.31
N GLY A 131 10.64 13.37 4.73
CA GLY A 131 9.48 12.89 5.46
C GLY A 131 9.84 11.80 6.48
N LEU A 132 10.67 10.84 6.10
CA LEU A 132 11.14 9.79 7.01
C LEU A 132 11.96 10.34 8.18
N VAL A 133 12.76 11.38 7.97
CA VAL A 133 13.51 12.06 9.03
C VAL A 133 12.56 12.75 10.02
N ASP A 134 11.65 13.57 9.50
CA ASP A 134 10.75 14.39 10.31
C ASP A 134 9.73 13.51 11.07
N LEU A 135 9.19 12.48 10.41
CA LEU A 135 8.28 11.50 11.04
C LEU A 135 9.01 10.64 12.08
N GLY A 136 10.27 10.29 11.82
CA GLY A 136 11.12 9.60 12.80
C GLY A 136 11.30 10.43 14.07
N ALA A 137 11.56 11.72 13.93
CA ALA A 137 11.67 12.63 15.05
C ALA A 137 10.35 12.78 15.83
N GLN A 138 9.22 12.92 15.12
CA GLN A 138 7.90 13.06 15.74
C GLN A 138 7.44 11.79 16.47
N SER A 139 7.74 10.62 15.92
CA SER A 139 7.30 9.33 16.47
C SER A 139 8.21 8.76 17.55
N GLY A 140 9.39 9.35 17.76
CA GLY A 140 10.42 8.80 18.63
C GLY A 140 11.20 7.62 18.02
N HIS A 141 11.11 7.43 16.71
CA HIS A 141 11.77 6.38 15.93
C HIS A 141 12.73 6.96 14.89
N PRO A 142 13.87 7.58 15.29
CA PRO A 142 14.80 8.26 14.37
C PRO A 142 15.42 7.30 13.34
N GLU A 143 15.43 6.00 13.61
CA GLU A 143 15.86 4.96 12.68
C GLU A 143 15.01 4.90 11.41
N LEU A 144 13.79 5.45 11.41
CA LEU A 144 12.90 5.50 10.23
C LEU A 144 13.58 6.12 9.01
N SER A 145 14.49 7.07 9.22
CA SER A 145 15.29 7.68 8.16
C SER A 145 16.32 6.74 7.52
N LYS A 146 16.65 5.62 8.16
CA LYS A 146 17.73 4.71 7.75
C LYS A 146 17.26 3.32 7.37
N VAL A 147 16.07 2.88 7.82
CA VAL A 147 15.55 1.53 7.57
C VAL A 147 15.23 1.29 6.09
N PRO A 148 15.25 0.03 5.65
CA PRO A 148 14.84 -0.35 4.30
C PRO A 148 13.35 -0.07 4.00
N TRP A 149 13.04 0.00 2.71
CA TRP A 149 11.68 0.26 2.19
C TRP A 149 11.10 -0.96 1.50
N ALA A 150 9.85 -1.32 1.81
CA ALA A 150 9.02 -2.19 0.99
C ALA A 150 7.99 -1.32 0.28
N LEU A 151 8.02 -1.31 -1.04
CA LEU A 151 7.24 -0.36 -1.83
C LEU A 151 6.06 -1.08 -2.49
N TRP A 152 4.86 -0.57 -2.25
CA TRP A 152 3.69 -0.89 -3.03
C TRP A 152 3.23 0.37 -3.75
N GLY A 153 2.95 0.27 -5.06
CA GLY A 153 2.47 1.41 -5.82
C GLY A 153 1.50 1.03 -6.91
N HIS A 154 0.46 1.85 -7.11
CA HIS A 154 -0.53 1.68 -8.15
C HIS A 154 -0.38 2.77 -9.23
N SER A 155 -0.42 2.39 -10.52
CA SER A 155 -0.41 3.34 -11.64
C SER A 155 0.79 4.30 -11.57
N GLY A 156 0.58 5.60 -11.41
CA GLY A 156 1.66 6.56 -11.15
C GLY A 156 2.47 6.23 -9.90
N GLY A 157 1.84 5.63 -8.88
CA GLY A 157 2.54 5.11 -7.70
C GLY A 157 3.44 3.92 -8.01
N GLY A 158 3.05 3.06 -8.96
CA GLY A 158 3.91 1.98 -9.47
C GLY A 158 5.12 2.53 -10.23
N HIS A 159 4.91 3.60 -11.02
CA HIS A 159 6.01 4.32 -11.67
C HIS A 159 6.98 4.90 -10.63
N TRP A 160 6.44 5.57 -9.60
CA TRP A 160 7.23 6.11 -8.49
C TRP A 160 8.00 5.02 -7.75
N ALA A 161 7.33 3.93 -7.34
CA ALA A 161 7.95 2.83 -6.62
C ALA A 161 9.06 2.15 -7.43
N GLY A 162 8.82 1.88 -8.71
CA GLY A 162 9.84 1.36 -9.62
C GLY A 162 11.00 2.35 -9.84
N GLY A 163 10.71 3.65 -9.96
CA GLY A 163 11.73 4.69 -10.02
C GLY A 163 12.61 4.73 -8.77
N MET A 164 12.01 4.57 -7.59
CA MET A 164 12.75 4.46 -6.32
C MET A 164 13.65 3.21 -6.28
N VAL A 165 13.20 2.07 -6.83
CA VAL A 165 14.06 0.87 -7.00
C VAL A 165 15.29 1.19 -7.83
N LEU A 166 15.12 1.93 -8.94
CA LEU A 166 16.24 2.25 -9.84
C LEU A 166 17.20 3.30 -9.26
N MET A 167 16.71 4.19 -8.40
CA MET A 167 17.52 5.26 -7.79
C MET A 167 18.19 4.84 -6.47
N HIS A 168 17.55 3.97 -5.69
CA HIS A 168 17.94 3.60 -4.33
C HIS A 168 17.85 2.09 -4.09
N PRO A 169 18.40 1.24 -4.97
CA PRO A 169 18.26 -0.22 -4.87
C PRO A 169 18.76 -0.79 -3.53
N GLU A 170 19.77 -0.14 -2.93
CA GLU A 170 20.32 -0.52 -1.62
C GLU A 170 19.36 -0.31 -0.45
N ARG A 171 18.32 0.54 -0.64
CA ARG A 171 17.31 0.84 0.36
C ARG A 171 16.03 0.02 0.17
N VAL A 172 15.80 -0.56 -1.01
CA VAL A 172 14.54 -1.24 -1.33
C VAL A 172 14.62 -2.73 -1.03
N ALA A 173 13.84 -3.16 -0.04
CA ALA A 173 13.71 -4.57 0.33
C ALA A 173 12.90 -5.36 -0.70
N ALA A 174 11.82 -4.80 -1.23
CA ALA A 174 10.98 -5.36 -2.27
C ALA A 174 10.07 -4.28 -2.88
N ALA A 175 9.58 -4.49 -4.11
CA ALA A 175 8.65 -3.59 -4.76
C ALA A 175 7.52 -4.33 -5.49
N TRP A 176 6.28 -3.95 -5.20
CA TRP A 176 5.07 -4.39 -5.88
C TRP A 176 4.54 -3.25 -6.75
N LEU A 177 4.52 -3.45 -8.07
CA LEU A 177 4.20 -2.45 -9.07
C LEU A 177 2.87 -2.80 -9.73
N ARG A 178 1.76 -2.23 -9.23
CA ARG A 178 0.44 -2.44 -9.81
C ARG A 178 0.19 -1.46 -10.95
N SER A 179 0.06 -1.97 -12.18
CA SER A 179 -0.37 -1.22 -13.37
C SER A 179 0.48 0.00 -13.74
N GLY A 180 1.73 0.06 -13.27
CA GLY A 180 2.64 1.16 -13.55
C GLY A 180 4.09 0.79 -13.29
N VAL A 181 4.98 1.17 -14.19
CA VAL A 181 6.42 0.94 -14.11
C VAL A 181 7.19 2.16 -14.63
N PRO A 182 8.48 2.33 -14.29
CA PRO A 182 9.32 3.35 -14.90
C PRO A 182 9.41 3.16 -16.41
N LEU A 183 9.37 4.25 -17.17
CA LEU A 183 9.57 4.19 -18.61
C LEU A 183 11.06 4.02 -18.93
N LEU A 184 11.40 3.01 -19.71
CA LEU A 184 12.75 2.77 -20.21
C LEU A 184 12.97 3.33 -21.61
N GLU A 185 11.88 3.57 -22.36
CA GLU A 185 11.89 4.13 -23.69
C GLU A 185 11.06 5.40 -23.75
N ALA A 186 11.46 6.34 -24.61
CA ALA A 186 10.73 7.58 -24.79
C ALA A 186 9.32 7.29 -25.37
N ASN A 187 8.30 7.85 -24.75
CA ASN A 187 6.93 7.77 -25.22
C ASN A 187 6.51 9.12 -25.80
N PRO A 188 6.25 9.24 -27.13
CA PRO A 188 5.88 10.51 -27.73
C PRO A 188 4.62 11.15 -27.12
N SER A 189 3.68 10.34 -26.61
CA SER A 189 2.47 10.82 -25.94
C SER A 189 2.72 11.25 -24.48
N ARG A 190 3.94 11.06 -23.97
CA ARG A 190 4.38 11.38 -22.61
C ARG A 190 5.77 11.99 -22.62
N SER A 191 5.99 12.97 -23.48
CA SER A 191 7.30 13.59 -23.74
C SER A 191 7.93 14.28 -22.53
N THR A 192 7.15 14.59 -21.50
CA THR A 192 7.64 15.16 -20.24
C THR A 192 8.30 14.15 -19.33
N ILE A 193 8.07 12.83 -19.55
CA ILE A 193 8.69 11.78 -18.73
C ILE A 193 10.07 11.46 -19.29
N LYS A 194 11.07 11.62 -18.47
CA LYS A 194 12.44 11.16 -18.77
C LYS A 194 12.51 9.64 -18.63
N THR A 195 13.21 8.99 -19.57
CA THR A 195 13.50 7.56 -19.49
C THR A 195 14.41 7.23 -18.30
N HIS A 196 14.29 6.01 -17.81
CA HIS A 196 15.18 5.45 -16.81
C HIS A 196 16.12 4.43 -17.46
N THR A 197 17.26 4.22 -16.82
CA THR A 197 18.16 3.09 -17.08
C THR A 197 18.08 2.14 -15.88
N VAL A 198 18.21 0.84 -16.14
CA VAL A 198 18.24 -0.17 -15.07
C VAL A 198 19.68 -0.37 -14.62
N PRO A 199 20.09 0.10 -13.43
CA PRO A 199 21.44 -0.12 -12.91
C PRO A 199 21.62 -1.60 -12.50
N GLU A 200 22.84 -2.09 -12.51
CA GLU A 200 23.19 -3.46 -12.12
C GLU A 200 22.71 -3.80 -10.68
N THR A 201 22.86 -2.85 -9.79
CA THR A 201 22.46 -2.99 -8.39
C THR A 201 20.95 -3.23 -8.20
N ALA A 202 20.09 -2.75 -9.10
CA ALA A 202 18.65 -2.96 -9.05
C ALA A 202 18.25 -4.41 -9.37
N LEU A 203 19.12 -5.20 -10.02
CA LEU A 203 18.82 -6.60 -10.37
C LEU A 203 18.67 -7.50 -9.13
N SER A 204 19.25 -7.12 -8.01
CA SER A 204 19.13 -7.83 -6.73
C SER A 204 17.88 -7.51 -5.93
N VAL A 205 17.08 -6.52 -6.39
CA VAL A 205 15.83 -6.14 -5.71
C VAL A 205 14.68 -7.00 -6.21
N PRO A 206 13.93 -7.69 -5.34
CA PRO A 206 12.70 -8.37 -5.72
C PRO A 206 11.63 -7.40 -6.21
N ILE A 207 11.12 -7.62 -7.42
CA ILE A 207 10.09 -6.80 -8.04
C ILE A 207 8.96 -7.71 -8.53
N MET A 208 7.72 -7.31 -8.29
CA MET A 208 6.55 -7.94 -8.90
C MET A 208 5.76 -6.89 -9.68
N CYS A 209 5.66 -7.08 -10.99
CA CYS A 209 4.72 -6.33 -11.83
C CYS A 209 3.36 -7.02 -11.78
N ASN A 210 2.31 -6.27 -11.46
CA ASN A 210 0.95 -6.79 -11.40
C ASN A 210 0.03 -5.97 -12.30
N LEU A 211 -0.79 -6.63 -13.10
CA LEU A 211 -1.71 -6.02 -14.06
C LEU A 211 -3.04 -6.76 -14.09
N GLY A 212 -4.06 -6.11 -14.66
CA GLY A 212 -5.29 -6.78 -15.08
C GLY A 212 -5.20 -7.29 -16.53
N THR A 213 -5.95 -8.32 -16.84
CA THR A 213 -6.06 -8.87 -18.22
C THR A 213 -6.47 -7.81 -19.24
N LYS A 214 -7.28 -6.82 -18.82
CA LYS A 214 -7.82 -5.74 -19.67
C LYS A 214 -6.86 -4.55 -19.83
N GLU A 215 -5.63 -4.68 -19.38
CA GLU A 215 -4.58 -3.65 -19.52
C GLU A 215 -3.61 -3.95 -20.69
N GLY A 216 -4.10 -4.63 -21.73
CA GLY A 216 -3.32 -4.99 -22.91
C GLY A 216 -2.71 -6.39 -22.85
N VAL A 217 -2.95 -7.18 -21.79
CA VAL A 217 -2.47 -8.56 -21.72
C VAL A 217 -3.29 -9.43 -22.69
N THR A 218 -4.58 -9.54 -22.49
CA THR A 218 -5.50 -10.28 -23.35
C THR A 218 -6.42 -9.36 -24.13
N VAL A 219 -6.97 -8.31 -23.48
CA VAL A 219 -7.79 -7.29 -24.14
C VAL A 219 -6.88 -6.16 -24.62
N LYS A 220 -6.73 -6.01 -25.93
CA LYS A 220 -5.79 -5.06 -26.56
C LYS A 220 -6.37 -3.66 -26.79
N GLU A 221 -7.62 -3.44 -26.40
CA GLU A 221 -8.35 -2.20 -26.59
C GLU A 221 -8.69 -1.53 -25.26
N GLY A 222 -8.91 -0.21 -25.29
CA GLY A 222 -9.29 0.57 -24.12
C GLY A 222 -8.18 1.50 -23.61
N ARG A 223 -8.57 2.37 -22.69
CA ARG A 223 -7.71 3.46 -22.17
C ARG A 223 -6.36 2.99 -21.61
N PHE A 224 -6.32 1.81 -21.04
CA PHE A 224 -5.13 1.29 -20.34
C PHE A 224 -4.47 0.11 -21.08
N ALA A 225 -4.88 -0.18 -22.32
CA ALA A 225 -4.34 -1.30 -23.10
C ALA A 225 -2.83 -1.17 -23.40
N GLY A 226 -2.25 0.01 -23.27
CA GLY A 226 -0.81 0.22 -23.40
C GLY A 226 0.01 -0.14 -22.15
N ALA A 227 -0.61 -0.45 -21.01
CA ALA A 227 0.11 -0.72 -19.78
C ALA A 227 0.96 -2.00 -19.86
N TRP A 228 0.46 -3.05 -20.55
CA TRP A 228 1.22 -4.29 -20.73
C TRP A 228 2.55 -4.06 -21.44
N ALA A 229 2.58 -3.33 -22.55
CA ALA A 229 3.81 -3.11 -23.31
C ALA A 229 4.93 -2.48 -22.46
N SER A 230 4.61 -1.49 -21.64
CA SER A 230 5.58 -0.87 -20.73
C SER A 230 6.06 -1.84 -19.64
N ASN A 231 5.14 -2.64 -19.09
CA ASN A 231 5.48 -3.63 -18.05
C ASN A 231 6.31 -4.78 -18.61
N GLU A 232 6.01 -5.27 -19.81
CA GLU A 232 6.77 -6.31 -20.51
C GLU A 232 8.18 -5.82 -20.85
N ALA A 233 8.33 -4.58 -21.31
CA ALA A 233 9.63 -3.98 -21.58
C ALA A 233 10.46 -3.86 -20.29
N PHE A 234 9.86 -3.39 -19.20
CA PHE A 234 10.53 -3.28 -17.89
C PHE A 234 10.90 -4.67 -17.34
N PHE A 235 9.98 -5.63 -17.38
CA PHE A 235 10.24 -7.03 -17.02
C PHE A 235 11.42 -7.59 -17.80
N THR A 236 11.38 -7.46 -19.13
CA THR A 236 12.44 -7.98 -20.01
C THR A 236 13.79 -7.36 -19.73
N ALA A 237 13.85 -6.02 -19.56
CA ALA A 237 15.09 -5.32 -19.28
C ALA A 237 15.78 -5.73 -17.96
N VAL A 238 14.98 -6.10 -16.96
CA VAL A 238 15.48 -6.59 -15.67
C VAL A 238 15.75 -8.11 -15.74
N ARG A 239 14.80 -8.88 -16.26
CA ARG A 239 14.85 -10.35 -16.20
C ARG A 239 15.92 -10.96 -17.12
N SER A 240 16.10 -10.42 -18.33
CA SER A 240 17.12 -10.89 -19.26
C SER A 240 18.56 -10.79 -18.70
N ARG A 241 18.75 -9.92 -17.72
CA ARG A 241 20.03 -9.75 -17.01
C ARG A 241 20.08 -10.55 -15.68
N GLY A 242 19.12 -11.47 -15.46
CA GLY A 242 19.08 -12.30 -14.25
C GLY A 242 18.39 -11.64 -13.04
N GLY A 243 17.76 -10.47 -13.22
CA GLY A 243 17.13 -9.74 -12.12
C GLY A 243 15.93 -10.48 -11.49
N LEU A 244 15.64 -10.16 -10.25
CA LEU A 244 14.63 -10.81 -9.41
C LEU A 244 13.24 -10.21 -9.66
N ILE A 245 12.72 -10.38 -10.87
CA ILE A 245 11.43 -9.78 -11.28
C ILE A 245 10.42 -10.84 -11.71
N GLY A 246 9.18 -10.66 -11.26
CA GLY A 246 8.03 -11.45 -11.66
C GLY A 246 6.93 -10.61 -12.31
N VAL A 247 5.97 -11.30 -12.91
CA VAL A 247 4.72 -10.76 -13.43
C VAL A 247 3.56 -11.58 -12.87
N SER A 248 2.51 -10.93 -12.42
CA SER A 248 1.24 -11.56 -12.05
C SER A 248 0.09 -10.83 -12.71
N VAL A 249 -0.80 -11.57 -13.37
CA VAL A 249 -1.95 -11.00 -14.10
C VAL A 249 -3.23 -11.35 -13.36
N ASP A 250 -3.97 -10.32 -12.94
CA ASP A 250 -5.31 -10.50 -12.38
C ASP A 250 -6.30 -10.86 -13.51
N PRO A 251 -6.98 -12.01 -13.42
CA PRO A 251 -7.83 -12.49 -14.52
C PRO A 251 -9.10 -11.66 -14.74
N PHE A 252 -9.49 -10.81 -13.78
CA PHE A 252 -10.80 -10.16 -13.79
C PHE A 252 -10.75 -8.65 -13.96
N THR A 253 -9.59 -8.03 -13.72
CA THR A 253 -9.48 -6.57 -13.62
C THR A 253 -8.98 -5.89 -14.91
N ALA A 254 -9.22 -4.59 -14.97
CA ALA A 254 -8.54 -3.62 -15.79
C ALA A 254 -7.49 -2.88 -14.93
N HIS A 255 -7.61 -1.55 -14.83
CA HIS A 255 -6.66 -0.71 -14.11
C HIS A 255 -6.94 -0.60 -12.59
N GLU A 256 -8.07 -1.10 -12.14
CA GLU A 256 -8.41 -1.17 -10.71
C GLU A 256 -7.52 -2.20 -9.97
N CYS A 257 -7.32 -1.99 -8.68
CA CYS A 257 -6.43 -2.85 -7.88
C CYS A 257 -6.89 -4.31 -7.76
N GLY A 258 -8.18 -4.59 -7.88
CA GLY A 258 -8.69 -5.97 -7.83
C GLY A 258 -8.35 -6.67 -6.50
N ASN A 259 -8.15 -7.96 -6.56
CA ASN A 259 -7.77 -8.80 -5.42
C ASN A 259 -6.24 -8.92 -5.28
N GLN A 260 -5.47 -7.99 -5.86
CA GLN A 260 -4.01 -8.04 -5.90
C GLN A 260 -3.36 -8.20 -4.52
N ARG A 261 -3.98 -7.66 -3.45
CA ARG A 261 -3.39 -7.76 -2.11
C ARG A 261 -3.29 -9.19 -1.60
N TYR A 262 -4.10 -10.11 -2.09
CA TYR A 262 -4.02 -11.53 -1.72
C TYR A 262 -2.76 -12.24 -2.24
N LEU A 263 -2.09 -11.66 -3.24
CA LEU A 263 -0.74 -12.08 -3.61
C LEU A 263 0.32 -11.08 -3.12
N ALA A 264 0.03 -9.77 -3.11
CA ALA A 264 0.97 -8.75 -2.68
C ALA A 264 1.39 -8.93 -1.21
N MET A 265 0.44 -9.21 -0.31
CA MET A 265 0.71 -9.44 1.11
C MET A 265 1.67 -10.62 1.35
N PRO A 266 1.36 -11.86 0.91
CA PRO A 266 2.26 -12.98 1.12
C PRO A 266 3.58 -12.84 0.37
N TRP A 267 3.58 -12.19 -0.81
CA TRP A 267 4.81 -11.96 -1.56
C TRP A 267 5.73 -10.97 -0.85
N LEU A 268 5.21 -9.84 -0.37
CA LEU A 268 5.98 -8.88 0.44
C LEU A 268 6.43 -9.51 1.76
N ASP A 269 5.58 -10.30 2.41
CA ASP A 269 5.91 -11.03 3.63
C ASP A 269 7.14 -11.95 3.42
N ALA A 270 7.14 -12.71 2.34
CA ALA A 270 8.26 -13.60 1.99
C ALA A 270 9.55 -12.83 1.70
N CYS A 271 9.45 -11.71 0.97
CA CYS A 271 10.60 -10.86 0.65
C CYS A 271 11.16 -10.18 1.91
N LEU A 272 10.30 -9.62 2.75
CA LEU A 272 10.70 -8.98 4.01
C LEU A 272 11.33 -9.98 4.98
N THR A 273 10.74 -11.19 5.12
CA THR A 273 11.30 -12.29 5.92
C THR A 273 12.72 -12.64 5.47
N ALA A 274 12.96 -12.68 4.15
CA ALA A 274 14.27 -13.04 3.62
C ALA A 274 15.30 -11.91 3.71
N ARG A 275 14.89 -10.67 3.54
CA ARG A 275 15.81 -9.55 3.31
C ARG A 275 16.02 -8.60 4.47
N LEU A 276 15.03 -8.43 5.35
CA LEU A 276 15.20 -7.49 6.47
C LEU A 276 16.30 -7.98 7.41
N PRO A 277 17.23 -7.10 7.80
CA PRO A 277 18.22 -7.42 8.82
C PRO A 277 17.53 -7.58 10.18
N GLU A 278 18.16 -8.30 11.10
CA GLU A 278 17.64 -8.43 12.47
C GLU A 278 17.79 -7.14 13.27
N THR A 279 18.88 -6.43 13.00
CA THR A 279 19.19 -5.15 13.64
C THR A 279 18.86 -4.00 12.69
N SER A 280 18.15 -3.00 13.20
CA SER A 280 17.82 -1.78 12.44
C SER A 280 19.11 -1.07 11.96
N GLY A 281 19.13 -0.69 10.68
CA GLY A 281 20.24 0.04 10.07
C GLY A 281 21.35 -0.83 9.46
N GLU A 282 21.30 -2.15 9.63
CA GLU A 282 22.17 -3.06 8.90
C GLU A 282 21.73 -3.21 7.42
N PRO A 283 22.66 -3.61 6.53
CA PRO A 283 22.35 -3.82 5.11
C PRO A 283 21.30 -4.91 4.89
N LEU A 284 20.52 -4.78 3.80
CA LEU A 284 19.60 -5.80 3.34
C LEU A 284 20.33 -7.12 3.02
N LYS A 285 19.74 -8.24 3.44
CA LYS A 285 20.21 -9.59 3.09
C LYS A 285 19.89 -9.87 1.61
N ALA A 286 20.66 -10.74 0.98
CA ALA A 286 20.37 -11.25 -0.37
C ALA A 286 19.18 -12.21 -0.32
N MET A 287 18.42 -12.29 -1.41
CA MET A 287 17.40 -13.34 -1.57
C MET A 287 18.08 -14.72 -1.69
N PRO A 288 17.56 -15.77 -1.03
CA PRO A 288 18.09 -17.12 -1.12
C PRO A 288 17.80 -17.72 -2.51
N ALA A 289 18.83 -17.80 -3.35
CA ALA A 289 18.72 -18.23 -4.74
C ALA A 289 18.22 -19.68 -4.88
N GLU A 290 18.58 -20.54 -3.93
CA GLU A 290 18.20 -21.96 -3.90
C GLU A 290 16.70 -22.19 -3.64
N LYS A 291 16.01 -21.21 -3.09
CA LYS A 291 14.56 -21.25 -2.83
C LYS A 291 13.71 -20.73 -3.98
N ALA A 292 14.36 -20.16 -5.00
CA ALA A 292 13.65 -19.52 -6.11
C ALA A 292 12.85 -20.52 -6.95
N TRP A 293 11.69 -20.08 -7.39
CA TRP A 293 10.84 -20.76 -8.36
C TRP A 293 10.70 -19.89 -9.61
N LEU A 294 10.44 -20.55 -10.74
CA LEU A 294 10.26 -19.90 -12.04
C LEU A 294 8.96 -20.39 -12.68
N ALA A 295 8.33 -19.48 -13.44
CA ALA A 295 7.15 -19.80 -14.24
C ALA A 295 7.27 -19.19 -15.63
N PRO A 296 6.65 -19.76 -16.66
CA PRO A 296 6.55 -19.12 -17.97
C PRO A 296 5.82 -17.78 -17.85
N LEU A 297 6.27 -16.78 -18.60
CA LEU A 297 5.56 -15.50 -18.67
C LEU A 297 4.13 -15.74 -19.21
N LEU A 298 3.13 -15.25 -18.47
CA LEU A 298 1.70 -15.50 -18.70
C LEU A 298 1.26 -16.97 -18.57
N GLY A 299 2.11 -17.82 -18.01
CA GLY A 299 1.73 -19.20 -17.65
C GLY A 299 0.98 -19.25 -16.31
N THR A 300 0.63 -20.47 -15.90
CA THR A 300 -0.09 -20.74 -14.64
C THR A 300 0.61 -21.75 -13.73
N GLU A 301 1.70 -22.33 -14.21
CA GLU A 301 2.45 -23.37 -13.49
C GLU A 301 3.87 -22.88 -13.21
N ALA A 302 4.35 -23.15 -12.02
CA ALA A 302 5.71 -22.81 -11.61
C ALA A 302 6.48 -24.07 -11.21
N ALA A 303 7.80 -24.03 -11.37
CA ALA A 303 8.71 -25.08 -10.95
C ALA A 303 9.89 -24.51 -10.17
N PRO A 304 10.56 -25.31 -9.30
CA PRO A 304 11.82 -24.91 -8.70
C PRO A 304 12.81 -24.43 -9.77
N ALA A 305 13.52 -23.34 -9.53
CA ALA A 305 14.43 -22.74 -10.52
C ALA A 305 15.50 -23.72 -11.04
N ALA A 306 15.91 -24.70 -10.18
CA ALA A 306 16.84 -25.75 -10.57
C ALA A 306 16.25 -26.75 -11.57
N LYS A 307 14.92 -26.94 -11.59
CA LYS A 307 14.19 -27.90 -12.45
C LYS A 307 13.45 -27.23 -13.61
N PHE A 308 13.46 -25.90 -13.69
CA PHE A 308 12.80 -25.17 -14.76
C PHE A 308 13.53 -25.39 -16.09
N SER A 309 12.82 -25.90 -17.11
CA SER A 309 13.39 -26.40 -18.36
C SER A 309 13.43 -25.35 -19.49
N GLU A 310 12.66 -24.26 -19.36
CA GLU A 310 12.60 -23.20 -20.35
C GLU A 310 13.68 -22.12 -20.11
N ASP A 311 13.69 -21.10 -20.95
CA ASP A 311 14.62 -19.97 -20.85
C ASP A 311 14.40 -19.17 -19.55
N LYS A 312 15.30 -19.35 -18.59
CA LYS A 312 15.22 -18.68 -17.28
C LYS A 312 15.30 -17.16 -17.36
N THR A 313 15.85 -16.63 -18.44
CA THR A 313 15.97 -15.18 -18.66
C THR A 313 14.66 -14.52 -19.12
N LYS A 314 13.65 -15.33 -19.44
CA LYS A 314 12.29 -14.91 -19.82
C LYS A 314 11.22 -15.35 -18.82
N ALA A 315 11.62 -16.06 -17.78
CA ALA A 315 10.70 -16.65 -16.80
C ALA A 315 10.37 -15.65 -15.66
N VAL A 316 9.14 -15.68 -15.20
CA VAL A 316 8.70 -15.02 -13.96
C VAL A 316 9.51 -15.57 -12.80
N TRP A 317 10.09 -14.72 -12.00
CA TRP A 317 10.80 -15.10 -10.77
C TRP A 317 9.87 -15.02 -9.55
N LEU A 318 9.93 -16.02 -8.70
CA LEU A 318 9.15 -16.13 -7.46
C LEU A 318 10.09 -16.52 -6.30
N PRO A 319 9.92 -15.94 -5.11
CA PRO A 319 10.90 -16.08 -4.02
C PRO A 319 10.99 -17.47 -3.39
N ASN A 320 9.89 -18.25 -3.42
CA ASN A 320 9.84 -19.59 -2.85
C ASN A 320 8.60 -20.38 -3.31
N GLU A 321 8.48 -21.62 -2.88
CA GLU A 321 7.39 -22.54 -3.21
C GLU A 321 6.01 -22.02 -2.77
N ALA A 322 5.90 -21.48 -1.55
CA ALA A 322 4.62 -20.99 -1.03
C ALA A 322 4.08 -19.86 -1.90
N ILE A 323 4.95 -18.93 -2.29
CA ILE A 323 4.58 -17.84 -3.19
C ILE A 323 4.32 -18.33 -4.61
N ALA A 324 5.03 -19.35 -5.09
CA ALA A 324 4.75 -19.96 -6.38
C ALA A 324 3.33 -20.56 -6.45
N LYS A 325 2.90 -21.24 -5.39
CA LYS A 325 1.53 -21.77 -5.26
C LYS A 325 0.48 -20.65 -5.17
N ALA A 326 0.74 -19.62 -4.35
CA ALA A 326 -0.16 -18.47 -4.23
C ALA A 326 -0.26 -17.69 -5.55
N TRP A 327 0.86 -17.52 -6.26
CA TRP A 327 0.90 -16.89 -7.58
C TRP A 327 0.09 -17.68 -8.61
N ALA A 328 0.27 -19.00 -8.69
CA ALA A 328 -0.46 -19.87 -9.60
C ALA A 328 -1.98 -19.82 -9.36
N GLN A 329 -2.41 -19.81 -8.08
CA GLN A 329 -3.81 -19.64 -7.72
C GLN A 329 -4.33 -18.25 -8.10
N TYR A 330 -3.55 -17.20 -7.78
CA TYR A 330 -3.94 -15.82 -8.08
C TYR A 330 -4.13 -15.57 -9.59
N VAL A 331 -3.19 -15.99 -10.44
CA VAL A 331 -3.29 -15.74 -11.88
C VAL A 331 -4.40 -16.57 -12.56
N LYS A 332 -4.88 -17.62 -11.87
CA LYS A 332 -5.99 -18.45 -12.33
C LYS A 332 -7.35 -17.80 -12.01
N ASP A 333 -7.58 -17.40 -10.77
CA ASP A 333 -8.89 -16.97 -10.30
C ASP A 333 -8.85 -15.88 -9.20
N SER A 334 -7.69 -15.33 -8.90
CA SER A 334 -7.44 -14.34 -7.83
C SER A 334 -8.03 -14.73 -6.46
N ALA A 335 -8.23 -16.01 -6.21
CA ALA A 335 -8.71 -16.51 -4.93
C ALA A 335 -7.59 -16.53 -3.89
N VAL A 336 -7.99 -16.54 -2.63
CA VAL A 336 -7.08 -16.72 -1.49
C VAL A 336 -7.43 -18.01 -0.76
N THR A 337 -6.41 -18.79 -0.43
CA THR A 337 -6.54 -19.92 0.48
C THR A 337 -6.15 -19.47 1.88
N ASP A 338 -7.14 -19.45 2.78
CA ASP A 338 -6.95 -19.15 4.18
C ASP A 338 -7.64 -20.22 5.02
N THR A 339 -6.90 -20.78 5.96
CA THR A 339 -7.36 -21.86 6.84
C THR A 339 -7.25 -21.48 8.32
N THR A 340 -6.79 -20.25 8.61
CA THR A 340 -6.58 -19.76 9.96
C THR A 340 -7.68 -18.78 10.39
N PRO A 341 -8.29 -18.96 11.57
CA PRO A 341 -9.24 -17.97 12.07
C PRO A 341 -8.59 -16.62 12.33
N PRO A 342 -9.30 -15.51 12.11
CA PRO A 342 -8.80 -14.19 12.44
C PRO A 342 -8.56 -14.04 13.96
N PRO A 343 -7.69 -13.11 14.38
CA PRO A 343 -7.49 -12.84 15.79
C PRO A 343 -8.75 -12.30 16.44
N ALA A 344 -9.03 -12.76 17.67
CA ALA A 344 -10.17 -12.26 18.43
C ALA A 344 -10.02 -10.76 18.74
N PRO A 345 -11.13 -9.99 18.69
CA PRO A 345 -11.13 -8.62 19.17
C PRO A 345 -10.70 -8.51 20.64
N THR A 346 -9.97 -7.46 20.96
CA THR A 346 -9.44 -7.23 22.31
C THR A 346 -10.05 -5.98 22.92
N LYS A 347 -9.85 -5.79 24.24
CA LYS A 347 -10.32 -4.62 24.99
C LYS A 347 -11.81 -4.32 24.75
N VAL A 348 -12.64 -5.35 24.69
CA VAL A 348 -14.09 -5.19 24.62
C VAL A 348 -14.59 -4.46 25.86
N LYS A 349 -15.23 -3.31 25.67
CA LYS A 349 -15.79 -2.48 26.73
C LYS A 349 -17.28 -2.26 26.47
N ILE A 350 -18.06 -2.28 27.55
CA ILE A 350 -19.50 -2.05 27.52
C ILE A 350 -19.79 -0.82 28.37
N LYS A 351 -20.44 0.17 27.77
CA LYS A 351 -20.90 1.36 28.47
C LYS A 351 -22.37 1.62 28.13
N GLY A 352 -23.25 1.26 29.05
CA GLY A 352 -24.68 1.23 28.74
C GLY A 352 -25.00 0.19 27.67
N ASN A 353 -25.53 0.63 26.54
CA ASN A 353 -25.81 -0.19 25.38
C ASN A 353 -24.74 -0.05 24.24
N GLU A 354 -23.66 0.68 24.49
CA GLU A 354 -22.56 0.83 23.56
C GLU A 354 -21.45 -0.19 23.85
N ILE A 355 -21.07 -0.95 22.84
CA ILE A 355 -20.00 -1.94 22.85
C ILE A 355 -18.87 -1.43 21.98
N THR A 356 -17.67 -1.34 22.53
CA THR A 356 -16.44 -0.93 21.79
C THR A 356 -15.38 -1.98 21.94
N TRP A 357 -14.47 -2.08 20.94
CA TRP A 357 -13.37 -3.04 20.96
C TRP A 357 -12.17 -2.53 20.15
N GLU A 358 -11.03 -3.20 20.29
CA GLU A 358 -9.88 -3.07 19.41
C GLU A 358 -9.79 -4.32 18.52
N ALA A 359 -9.60 -4.09 17.22
CA ALA A 359 -9.48 -5.16 16.24
C ALA A 359 -8.00 -5.47 15.95
N GLY A 360 -7.66 -6.76 15.92
CA GLY A 360 -6.51 -7.25 15.20
C GLY A 360 -6.84 -7.40 13.71
N ALA A 361 -5.82 -7.56 12.86
CA ALA A 361 -6.02 -7.85 11.45
C ALA A 361 -5.67 -9.32 11.16
N ASP A 362 -6.42 -9.92 10.25
CA ASP A 362 -6.09 -11.18 9.62
C ASP A 362 -5.10 -10.92 8.48
N LEU A 363 -3.94 -11.57 8.53
CA LEU A 363 -2.87 -11.32 7.56
C LEU A 363 -3.13 -12.05 6.23
N GLU A 364 -3.80 -13.19 6.26
CA GLU A 364 -4.02 -14.04 5.08
C GLU A 364 -5.11 -13.48 4.17
N SER A 365 -6.33 -13.33 4.69
CA SER A 365 -7.47 -12.89 3.88
C SER A 365 -8.09 -11.57 4.32
N GLY A 366 -7.76 -11.08 5.50
CA GLY A 366 -8.28 -9.83 6.06
C GLY A 366 -9.67 -9.97 6.66
N ILE A 367 -10.04 -9.02 7.53
CA ILE A 367 -11.33 -8.99 8.23
C ILE A 367 -12.45 -8.55 7.29
N ALA A 368 -13.53 -9.31 7.22
CA ALA A 368 -14.74 -8.96 6.48
C ALA A 368 -15.77 -8.24 7.35
N SER A 369 -15.94 -8.65 8.62
CA SER A 369 -16.90 -8.07 9.54
C SER A 369 -16.63 -8.47 11.00
N PHE A 370 -17.37 -7.84 11.90
CA PHE A 370 -17.49 -8.28 13.29
C PHE A 370 -18.93 -8.65 13.57
N THR A 371 -19.18 -9.83 14.12
CA THR A 371 -20.49 -10.25 14.63
C THR A 371 -20.57 -9.88 16.11
N ILE A 372 -21.69 -9.26 16.50
CA ILE A 372 -21.98 -8.91 17.90
C ILE A 372 -23.02 -9.88 18.43
N GLU A 373 -22.67 -10.56 19.51
CA GLU A 373 -23.59 -11.44 20.24
C GLU A 373 -24.00 -10.80 21.57
N ARG A 374 -25.28 -10.99 21.95
CA ARG A 374 -25.82 -10.72 23.28
C ARG A 374 -26.37 -12.01 23.83
N ASP A 375 -25.91 -12.43 24.99
CA ASP A 375 -26.37 -13.67 25.68
C ASP A 375 -26.29 -14.92 24.78
N GLY A 376 -25.25 -14.98 23.93
CA GLY A 376 -25.00 -16.08 22.99
C GLY A 376 -25.84 -16.02 21.68
N VAL A 377 -26.58 -14.94 21.46
CA VAL A 377 -27.41 -14.76 20.25
C VAL A 377 -26.85 -13.59 19.44
N ALA A 378 -26.61 -13.79 18.14
CA ALA A 378 -26.17 -12.72 17.24
C ALA A 378 -27.27 -11.65 17.11
N ILE A 379 -26.92 -10.41 17.41
CA ILE A 379 -27.81 -9.24 17.37
C ILE A 379 -27.48 -8.23 16.29
N GLY A 380 -26.30 -8.33 15.68
CA GLY A 380 -25.89 -7.43 14.63
C GLY A 380 -24.48 -7.71 14.12
N SER A 381 -24.07 -6.93 13.14
CA SER A 381 -22.72 -6.97 12.58
C SER A 381 -22.16 -5.57 12.29
N VAL A 382 -20.86 -5.45 12.27
CA VAL A 382 -20.15 -4.23 11.89
C VAL A 382 -19.16 -4.58 10.76
N PRO A 383 -19.32 -4.02 9.55
CA PRO A 383 -20.47 -3.22 9.10
C PRO A 383 -21.77 -4.04 9.04
N GLU A 384 -22.92 -3.39 9.12
CA GLU A 384 -24.23 -4.04 9.03
C GLU A 384 -24.42 -4.80 7.71
N LYS A 385 -23.86 -4.25 6.63
CA LYS A 385 -23.80 -4.91 5.32
C LYS A 385 -22.36 -4.83 4.83
N SER A 386 -21.82 -5.95 4.36
CA SER A 386 -20.55 -5.92 3.67
C SER A 386 -20.65 -4.98 2.45
N ALA A 387 -19.93 -3.89 2.47
CA ALA A 387 -19.92 -2.92 1.37
C ALA A 387 -19.03 -3.39 0.20
N ASN A 388 -18.41 -4.57 0.32
CA ASN A 388 -17.42 -5.02 -0.64
C ASN A 388 -17.95 -6.14 -1.54
N PRO A 389 -18.34 -5.83 -2.80
CA PRO A 389 -18.88 -6.81 -3.74
C PRO A 389 -17.86 -7.87 -4.18
N TYR A 390 -16.58 -7.72 -3.81
CA TYR A 390 -15.50 -8.60 -4.22
C TYR A 390 -14.94 -9.46 -3.06
N GLY A 391 -15.63 -9.51 -1.92
CA GLY A 391 -15.17 -10.29 -0.76
C GLY A 391 -13.87 -9.77 -0.13
N ARG A 392 -13.56 -8.48 -0.26
CA ARG A 392 -12.34 -7.86 0.25
C ARG A 392 -12.47 -7.48 1.73
N PRO A 393 -11.35 -7.22 2.43
CA PRO A 393 -11.40 -6.70 3.79
C PRO A 393 -12.25 -5.43 3.91
N ILE A 394 -12.95 -5.27 5.02
CA ILE A 394 -13.91 -4.16 5.22
C ILE A 394 -13.30 -2.77 5.15
N PHE A 395 -12.02 -2.67 5.45
CA PHE A 395 -11.30 -1.40 5.45
C PHE A 395 -10.59 -1.12 4.13
N GLN A 396 -10.74 -2.00 3.15
CA GLN A 396 -10.16 -1.79 1.83
C GLN A 396 -11.07 -0.89 1.01
N GLY A 397 -10.55 0.26 0.61
CA GLY A 397 -11.18 1.13 -0.36
C GLY A 397 -11.22 0.49 -1.73
N LEU A 398 -12.22 0.88 -2.49
CA LEU A 398 -12.43 0.34 -3.83
C LEU A 398 -11.49 1.02 -4.82
N GLN A 399 -10.97 0.25 -5.74
CA GLN A 399 -10.51 0.62 -7.07
C GLN A 399 -9.03 1.02 -7.18
N TYR A 400 -8.74 2.33 -7.27
CA TYR A 400 -7.48 2.78 -7.86
C TYR A 400 -6.34 3.01 -6.87
N SER A 401 -6.55 2.77 -5.58
CA SER A 401 -5.50 2.99 -4.59
C SER A 401 -5.42 1.96 -3.48
N ASP A 402 -6.33 1.01 -3.45
CA ASP A 402 -6.33 -0.09 -2.48
C ASP A 402 -6.22 0.38 -1.02
N THR A 403 -6.87 1.49 -0.68
CA THR A 403 -6.87 2.10 0.65
C THR A 403 -8.27 2.15 1.23
N PRO A 404 -8.43 2.27 2.55
CA PRO A 404 -9.74 2.52 3.15
C PRO A 404 -10.39 3.79 2.62
N VAL A 405 -11.71 3.78 2.45
CA VAL A 405 -12.49 4.96 2.04
C VAL A 405 -12.47 6.04 3.13
N GLN A 406 -12.38 5.62 4.38
CA GLN A 406 -12.33 6.47 5.57
C GLN A 406 -11.20 5.99 6.48
N PRO A 407 -10.65 6.86 7.33
CA PRO A 407 -9.84 6.41 8.46
C PRO A 407 -10.62 5.36 9.23
N LEU A 408 -9.92 4.48 9.96
CA LEU A 408 -10.49 3.33 10.65
C LEU A 408 -11.92 3.55 11.09
N VAL A 409 -12.84 2.71 10.60
CA VAL A 409 -14.23 2.66 11.08
C VAL A 409 -14.19 2.50 12.59
N LYS A 410 -15.01 3.27 13.29
CA LYS A 410 -15.12 3.14 14.74
C LYS A 410 -15.55 1.71 15.07
N MET A 411 -14.75 1.03 15.86
CA MET A 411 -15.04 -0.30 16.38
C MET A 411 -16.08 -0.14 17.50
N VAL A 412 -17.31 0.15 17.09
CA VAL A 412 -18.43 0.41 18.00
C VAL A 412 -19.73 -0.18 17.45
N PHE A 413 -20.52 -0.74 18.35
CA PHE A 413 -21.88 -1.18 18.08
C PHE A 413 -22.79 -0.67 19.21
N THR A 414 -23.96 -0.18 18.85
CA THR A 414 -25.00 0.24 19.82
C THR A 414 -26.16 -0.73 19.79
N ASP A 415 -26.37 -1.44 20.89
CA ASP A 415 -27.52 -2.32 21.03
C ASP A 415 -28.78 -1.51 21.39
N THR A 416 -29.53 -1.14 20.34
CA THR A 416 -30.76 -0.35 20.49
C THR A 416 -31.92 -1.13 21.07
N LYS A 417 -31.80 -2.47 21.22
CA LYS A 417 -32.81 -3.36 21.75
C LYS A 417 -32.54 -3.81 23.20
N ALA A 418 -31.41 -3.37 23.79
CA ALA A 418 -31.15 -3.66 25.20
C ALA A 418 -32.09 -2.85 26.09
N GLU A 419 -32.74 -3.51 27.08
CA GLU A 419 -33.53 -2.82 28.09
C GLU A 419 -32.64 -1.99 29.01
N ALA A 420 -33.09 -0.80 29.37
CA ALA A 420 -32.36 0.09 30.27
C ALA A 420 -32.15 -0.60 31.64
N GLY A 421 -30.89 -0.80 32.02
CA GLY A 421 -30.49 -1.45 33.27
C GLY A 421 -30.45 -2.98 33.20
N GLY A 422 -30.73 -3.59 32.05
CA GLY A 422 -30.58 -5.03 31.80
C GLY A 422 -29.09 -5.42 31.92
N LYS A 423 -28.80 -6.57 32.55
CA LYS A 423 -27.47 -7.17 32.59
C LYS A 423 -27.35 -8.18 31.45
N HIS A 424 -26.55 -7.85 30.45
CA HIS A 424 -26.28 -8.71 29.29
C HIS A 424 -24.80 -9.06 29.20
N THR A 425 -24.52 -10.24 28.64
CA THR A 425 -23.17 -10.64 28.24
C THR A 425 -23.01 -10.38 26.76
N TYR A 426 -21.97 -9.61 26.39
CA TYR A 426 -21.66 -9.34 24.99
C TYR A 426 -20.37 -10.02 24.57
N ARG A 427 -20.34 -10.47 23.32
CA ARG A 427 -19.18 -10.98 22.64
C ARG A 427 -19.06 -10.34 21.25
N VAL A 428 -17.82 -10.02 20.86
CA VAL A 428 -17.50 -9.53 19.53
C VAL A 428 -16.62 -10.57 18.83
N ILE A 429 -17.07 -11.05 17.68
CA ILE A 429 -16.43 -12.11 16.90
C ILE A 429 -15.94 -11.51 15.59
N ALA A 430 -14.64 -11.57 15.31
CA ALA A 430 -14.10 -11.20 14.02
C ALA A 430 -14.39 -12.31 13.00
N VAL A 431 -14.77 -11.92 11.78
CA VAL A 431 -15.01 -12.82 10.64
C VAL A 431 -14.12 -12.38 9.49
N ASN A 432 -13.32 -13.29 8.92
CA ASN A 432 -12.48 -12.98 7.78
C ASN A 432 -13.22 -13.10 6.44
N THR A 433 -12.55 -12.76 5.33
CA THR A 433 -13.17 -12.74 4.00
C THR A 433 -13.50 -14.13 3.45
N VAL A 434 -12.96 -15.20 4.02
CA VAL A 434 -13.31 -16.60 3.68
C VAL A 434 -14.32 -17.21 4.66
N GLY A 435 -14.83 -16.42 5.63
CA GLY A 435 -15.90 -16.83 6.55
C GLY A 435 -15.44 -17.52 7.83
N LEU A 436 -14.12 -17.63 8.09
CA LEU A 436 -13.62 -18.16 9.37
C LEU A 436 -13.87 -17.13 10.49
N GLN A 437 -14.18 -17.63 11.68
CA GLN A 437 -14.52 -16.81 12.84
C GLN A 437 -13.45 -16.90 13.93
N SER A 438 -13.18 -15.79 14.61
CA SER A 438 -12.33 -15.80 15.81
C SER A 438 -12.95 -16.64 16.93
N LYS A 439 -12.10 -17.24 17.72
CA LYS A 439 -12.51 -18.03 18.90
C LYS A 439 -12.91 -17.15 20.07
#